data_dd7b0a6a94418820a188c2c0cad54ead
#
_entry.id   dd7b0a6a94418820a188c2c0cad54ead
#
_cell.length_a   1.000
_cell.length_b   1.000
_cell.length_c   1.000
_cell.angle_alpha   90.00
_cell.angle_beta   90.00
_cell.angle_gamma   90.00
#
_symmetry.space_group_name_H-M   'P 1'
#
loop_
_entity.id
_entity.type
_entity.pdbx_description
1 polymer ?
#
loop_
_entity_poly.entity_id
_entity_poly.type
_entity_poly.pdbx_seq_one_letter_code
_entity_poly.pdbx_strand_id
1 'polypeptide(L)'
;MPLTPRQASVRFLAVCSDSRSEHGEPIRDCQFLPGARFVIDRCEMRKRIALHQLRVGMYVAGIDCSWFRTPFLKHRFLVNTEEQIERLRRAKIQAVDIDPAKGLDITSFPIAKETLHMIGLRTSAQAAPALHAPRSLGTLNQELTMARETCDKLVQSVKTVFDEISKTGAARPGPINEAVQEITIVTRTLSTHATFMAMSYGRHLDASFNNHSLAVCTLAMIIGQALGYDLMKLHELATGALLHDIGLLQLPRHLFRTSTPLSGEDLAAFHHHPRLGAIAIEAQRDFPQTVRRVAAEHHATPDGQGYPAETSAGSTAEASRIVMIADRYDELLTGFGGLRPLPSHAAIQQLFQEGEFGRLDLGLVSLFIKLVGIYPVYSFVELNTKERGMITSINPATLHQPIVTLTYDERGSPYRNPPTVDLSIQDQPPLRSIERVVTSESGEANHAAA
;
A
#
# COMPACT_ATOMS: atom_id res chain seq x y z
N MET A 1 -30.17 45.81 2.71
CA MET A 1 -30.14 45.04 1.43
C MET A 1 -29.07 43.98 1.57
N PRO A 2 -29.39 42.70 1.61
CA PRO A 2 -28.40 41.62 1.75
C PRO A 2 -27.97 41.11 0.37
N LEU A 3 -26.68 40.82 0.26
CA LEU A 3 -26.02 40.22 -0.91
C LEU A 3 -26.26 38.71 -0.96
N THR A 4 -26.68 38.21 -2.10
CA THR A 4 -26.94 36.80 -2.39
C THR A 4 -25.64 35.97 -2.59
N PRO A 5 -25.60 34.68 -2.24
CA PRO A 5 -24.43 33.83 -2.48
C PRO A 5 -24.38 33.30 -3.91
N ARG A 6 -23.20 33.36 -4.52
CA ARG A 6 -22.89 32.76 -5.83
C ARG A 6 -22.90 31.24 -5.74
N GLN A 7 -23.69 30.63 -6.60
CA GLN A 7 -23.69 29.18 -6.86
C GLN A 7 -22.39 28.76 -7.57
N ALA A 8 -21.67 27.84 -6.97
CA ALA A 8 -20.59 27.11 -7.64
C ALA A 8 -21.19 25.92 -8.40
N SER A 9 -21.17 25.98 -9.71
CA SER A 9 -21.57 24.88 -10.59
C SER A 9 -20.42 23.89 -10.74
N VAL A 10 -20.57 22.69 -10.19
CA VAL A 10 -19.70 21.54 -10.45
C VAL A 10 -20.15 20.90 -11.77
N ARG A 11 -19.32 20.99 -12.81
CA ARG A 11 -19.52 20.26 -14.06
C ARG A 11 -19.00 18.84 -13.91
N PHE A 12 -19.90 17.87 -13.87
CA PHE A 12 -19.56 16.47 -14.11
C PHE A 12 -19.56 16.22 -15.62
N LEU A 13 -18.40 15.86 -16.16
CA LEU A 13 -18.28 15.28 -17.50
C LEU A 13 -18.60 13.79 -17.41
N ALA A 14 -19.80 13.43 -17.85
CA ALA A 14 -20.13 12.02 -18.13
C ALA A 14 -19.58 11.70 -19.52
N VAL A 15 -18.60 10.79 -19.59
CA VAL A 15 -18.18 10.18 -20.84
C VAL A 15 -19.14 9.03 -21.13
N CYS A 16 -20.10 9.27 -22.02
CA CYS A 16 -20.88 8.20 -22.62
C CYS A 16 -20.08 7.60 -23.78
N SER A 17 -19.64 6.35 -23.63
CA SER A 17 -19.17 5.55 -24.74
C SER A 17 -20.35 5.08 -25.60
N ASP A 18 -20.23 5.27 -26.90
CA ASP A 18 -21.20 4.90 -27.94
C ASP A 18 -21.72 3.47 -27.82
N SER A 19 -23.02 3.33 -27.55
CA SER A 19 -23.77 2.13 -27.87
C SER A 19 -24.84 2.50 -28.88
N ARG A 20 -24.71 1.98 -30.09
CA ARG A 20 -25.71 2.12 -31.17
C ARG A 20 -26.90 1.21 -30.89
N SER A 21 -28.11 1.72 -31.06
CA SER A 21 -29.32 0.90 -31.10
C SER A 21 -29.39 0.09 -32.41
N GLU A 22 -30.07 -1.05 -32.40
CA GLU A 22 -30.21 -1.97 -33.55
C GLU A 22 -30.91 -1.35 -34.78
N HIS A 23 -31.32 -0.10 -34.74
CA HIS A 23 -32.02 0.57 -35.85
C HIS A 23 -31.46 1.96 -36.30
N GLY A 24 -30.23 2.27 -35.89
CA GLY A 24 -29.43 3.26 -36.62
C GLY A 24 -29.82 4.73 -36.48
N GLU A 25 -30.72 5.15 -35.60
CA GLU A 25 -31.12 6.55 -35.46
C GLU A 25 -30.56 7.21 -34.19
N PRO A 26 -30.09 8.51 -34.24
CA PRO A 26 -29.55 9.19 -33.06
C PRO A 26 -30.71 9.73 -32.20
N ILE A 27 -30.67 9.40 -30.90
CA ILE A 27 -31.61 9.95 -29.92
C ILE A 27 -31.23 11.43 -29.67
N ARG A 28 -32.09 12.35 -30.08
CA ARG A 28 -32.01 13.78 -29.74
C ARG A 28 -32.98 14.09 -28.60
N ASP A 29 -32.52 14.97 -27.69
CA ASP A 29 -33.26 15.79 -26.73
C ASP A 29 -33.82 15.12 -25.48
N CYS A 30 -33.09 15.30 -24.37
CA CYS A 30 -33.66 15.27 -23.03
C CYS A 30 -34.24 16.64 -22.68
N GLN A 31 -35.57 16.79 -22.76
CA GLN A 31 -36.29 17.96 -22.20
C GLN A 31 -36.58 17.73 -20.71
N PHE A 32 -36.18 18.68 -19.88
CA PHE A 32 -36.49 18.68 -18.45
C PHE A 32 -37.94 19.16 -18.21
N LEU A 33 -38.73 18.31 -17.55
CA LEU A 33 -40.03 18.70 -16.98
C LEU A 33 -39.89 18.95 -15.48
N PRO A 34 -40.41 20.01 -14.89
CA PRO A 34 -40.38 20.28 -13.46
C PRO A 34 -41.43 19.41 -12.75
N GLY A 35 -40.96 18.54 -11.84
CA GLY A 35 -41.82 17.70 -10.99
C GLY A 35 -41.51 16.22 -10.96
N ALA A 36 -40.51 15.72 -11.69
CA ALA A 36 -40.11 14.30 -11.67
C ALA A 36 -39.34 13.95 -10.39
N ARG A 37 -39.86 13.01 -9.59
CA ARG A 37 -39.09 12.33 -8.56
C ARG A 37 -37.91 11.63 -9.23
N PHE A 38 -36.70 11.96 -8.82
CA PHE A 38 -35.50 11.27 -9.25
C PHE A 38 -35.59 9.79 -8.82
N VAL A 39 -35.91 8.93 -9.75
CA VAL A 39 -35.51 7.53 -9.68
C VAL A 39 -34.04 7.55 -10.12
N ILE A 40 -33.13 7.46 -9.17
CA ILE A 40 -31.72 7.18 -9.47
C ILE A 40 -31.71 5.77 -10.05
N ASP A 41 -31.72 5.67 -11.37
CA ASP A 41 -31.43 4.43 -12.06
C ASP A 41 -29.99 4.05 -11.63
N ARG A 42 -29.87 2.96 -10.88
CA ARG A 42 -28.58 2.46 -10.39
C ARG A 42 -27.73 2.16 -11.62
N CYS A 43 -26.88 3.09 -11.99
CA CYS A 43 -25.82 2.83 -12.97
C CYS A 43 -25.10 1.56 -12.50
N GLU A 44 -25.22 0.47 -13.25
CA GLU A 44 -24.62 -0.84 -12.93
C GLU A 44 -23.11 -0.63 -12.87
N MET A 45 -22.54 -0.48 -11.66
CA MET A 45 -21.09 -0.41 -11.46
C MET A 45 -20.50 -1.80 -11.60
N ARG A 46 -20.33 -2.25 -12.82
CA ARG A 46 -19.63 -3.51 -13.13
C ARG A 46 -18.14 -3.30 -12.97
N LYS A 47 -17.48 -4.25 -12.31
CA LYS A 47 -16.02 -4.29 -12.17
C LYS A 47 -15.49 -5.47 -12.96
N ARG A 48 -14.53 -5.23 -13.85
CA ARG A 48 -13.81 -6.31 -14.53
C ARG A 48 -12.72 -6.82 -13.62
N ILE A 49 -12.71 -8.13 -13.38
CA ILE A 49 -11.74 -8.80 -12.52
C ILE A 49 -11.12 -9.99 -13.25
N ALA A 50 -9.88 -10.31 -12.91
CA ALA A 50 -9.25 -11.53 -13.41
C ALA A 50 -9.92 -12.77 -12.78
N LEU A 51 -9.96 -13.88 -13.52
CA LEU A 51 -10.69 -15.09 -13.08
C LEU A 51 -10.19 -15.64 -11.73
N HIS A 52 -8.89 -15.52 -11.43
CA HIS A 52 -8.33 -15.97 -10.16
C HIS A 52 -8.80 -15.14 -8.96
N GLN A 53 -9.32 -13.93 -9.18
CA GLN A 53 -9.94 -13.07 -8.16
C GLN A 53 -11.42 -13.42 -7.90
N LEU A 54 -12.03 -14.21 -8.78
CA LEU A 54 -13.43 -14.62 -8.62
C LEU A 54 -13.55 -15.57 -7.43
N ARG A 55 -14.54 -15.33 -6.57
CA ARG A 55 -14.82 -16.11 -5.35
C ARG A 55 -16.30 -16.46 -5.25
N VAL A 56 -16.57 -17.48 -4.47
CA VAL A 56 -17.94 -17.84 -4.07
C VAL A 56 -18.60 -16.65 -3.37
N GLY A 57 -19.83 -16.33 -3.75
CA GLY A 57 -20.56 -15.16 -3.27
C GLY A 57 -20.48 -13.93 -4.17
N MET A 58 -19.58 -13.88 -5.18
CA MET A 58 -19.56 -12.84 -6.19
C MET A 58 -20.60 -13.08 -7.28
N TYR A 59 -21.20 -12.00 -7.81
CA TYR A 59 -22.14 -12.09 -8.91
C TYR A 59 -21.45 -11.80 -10.24
N VAL A 60 -21.31 -12.80 -11.09
CA VAL A 60 -20.80 -12.64 -12.46
C VAL A 60 -21.88 -11.96 -13.30
N ALA A 61 -21.55 -10.78 -13.84
CA ALA A 61 -22.40 -9.96 -14.68
C ALA A 61 -22.07 -10.08 -16.17
N GLY A 62 -20.86 -10.59 -16.50
CA GLY A 62 -20.40 -10.82 -17.86
C GLY A 62 -19.18 -11.73 -17.90
N ILE A 63 -18.99 -12.42 -19.02
CA ILE A 63 -17.84 -13.30 -19.26
C ILE A 63 -17.25 -12.90 -20.61
N ASP A 64 -15.93 -12.68 -20.64
CA ASP A 64 -15.21 -12.25 -21.85
C ASP A 64 -14.91 -13.44 -22.79
N CYS A 65 -15.98 -14.06 -23.29
CA CYS A 65 -15.84 -15.04 -24.38
C CYS A 65 -17.15 -15.23 -25.15
N SER A 66 -17.04 -15.73 -26.36
CA SER A 66 -18.22 -16.11 -27.17
C SER A 66 -19.07 -17.13 -26.41
N TRP A 67 -20.37 -16.94 -26.36
CA TRP A 67 -21.31 -17.73 -25.57
C TRP A 67 -21.30 -19.23 -25.91
N PHE A 68 -20.86 -19.61 -27.09
CA PHE A 68 -20.64 -21.01 -27.49
C PHE A 68 -19.45 -21.71 -26.80
N ARG A 69 -18.58 -20.93 -26.12
CA ARG A 69 -17.38 -21.45 -25.45
C ARG A 69 -17.50 -21.46 -23.92
N THR A 70 -18.61 -21.00 -23.35
CA THR A 70 -18.83 -21.01 -21.92
C THR A 70 -19.46 -22.32 -21.47
N PRO A 71 -19.06 -22.89 -20.30
CA PRO A 71 -19.68 -24.10 -19.74
C PRO A 71 -21.01 -23.83 -19.05
N PHE A 72 -21.56 -22.60 -19.14
CA PHE A 72 -22.78 -22.20 -18.47
C PHE A 72 -23.85 -21.73 -19.46
N LEU A 73 -25.10 -22.17 -19.22
CA LEU A 73 -26.28 -21.71 -19.96
C LEU A 73 -26.66 -20.24 -19.69
N LYS A 74 -26.15 -19.67 -18.61
CA LYS A 74 -26.39 -18.27 -18.23
C LYS A 74 -25.06 -17.57 -18.04
N HIS A 75 -24.88 -16.40 -18.64
CA HIS A 75 -23.69 -15.54 -18.52
C HIS A 75 -23.74 -14.61 -17.29
N ARG A 76 -24.84 -14.63 -16.55
CA ARG A 76 -25.05 -13.82 -15.34
C ARG A 76 -25.53 -14.76 -14.24
N PHE A 77 -24.76 -14.94 -13.20
CA PHE A 77 -25.08 -15.82 -12.08
C PHE A 77 -24.29 -15.48 -10.83
N LEU A 78 -24.86 -15.83 -9.69
CA LEU A 78 -24.13 -15.82 -8.42
C LEU A 78 -23.22 -17.05 -8.37
N VAL A 79 -21.96 -16.87 -8.03
CA VAL A 79 -21.02 -17.97 -7.83
C VAL A 79 -21.33 -18.61 -6.48
N ASN A 80 -21.83 -19.83 -6.50
CA ASN A 80 -22.26 -20.55 -5.31
C ASN A 80 -21.25 -21.61 -4.86
N THR A 81 -20.39 -22.09 -5.76
CA THR A 81 -19.43 -23.17 -5.47
C THR A 81 -18.08 -22.92 -6.16
N GLU A 82 -16.99 -23.42 -5.58
CA GLU A 82 -15.66 -23.42 -6.21
C GLU A 82 -15.64 -24.21 -7.52
N GLU A 83 -16.49 -25.22 -7.67
CA GLU A 83 -16.58 -25.99 -8.91
C GLU A 83 -17.01 -25.11 -10.10
N GLN A 84 -17.84 -24.10 -9.87
CA GLN A 84 -18.22 -23.13 -10.91
C GLN A 84 -17.02 -22.31 -11.38
N ILE A 85 -16.15 -21.89 -10.45
CA ILE A 85 -14.90 -21.18 -10.75
C ILE A 85 -13.96 -22.09 -11.55
N GLU A 86 -13.82 -23.34 -11.13
CA GLU A 86 -12.96 -24.31 -11.80
C GLU A 86 -13.44 -24.63 -13.24
N ARG A 87 -14.75 -24.64 -13.47
CA ARG A 87 -15.32 -24.77 -14.84
C ARG A 87 -14.94 -23.60 -15.74
N LEU A 88 -14.96 -22.36 -15.20
CA LEU A 88 -14.51 -21.17 -15.93
C LEU A 88 -13.00 -21.24 -16.25
N ARG A 89 -12.21 -21.75 -15.30
CA ARG A 89 -10.75 -21.95 -15.46
C ARG A 89 -10.45 -22.97 -16.56
N ARG A 90 -11.15 -24.11 -16.57
CA ARG A 90 -11.02 -25.12 -17.62
C ARG A 90 -11.44 -24.62 -18.99
N ALA A 91 -12.38 -23.68 -19.04
CA ALA A 91 -12.79 -23.01 -20.28
C ALA A 91 -11.79 -21.93 -20.74
N LYS A 92 -10.63 -21.78 -20.04
CA LYS A 92 -9.56 -20.79 -20.32
C LYS A 92 -10.04 -19.33 -20.32
N ILE A 93 -11.04 -19.02 -19.51
CA ILE A 93 -11.52 -17.65 -19.29
C ILE A 93 -10.48 -16.95 -18.42
N GLN A 94 -10.06 -15.75 -18.83
CA GLN A 94 -9.03 -14.97 -18.12
C GLN A 94 -9.63 -13.90 -17.21
N ALA A 95 -10.78 -13.32 -17.60
CA ALA A 95 -11.43 -12.26 -16.86
C ALA A 95 -12.95 -12.38 -16.90
N VAL A 96 -13.62 -11.83 -15.89
CA VAL A 96 -15.08 -11.75 -15.79
C VAL A 96 -15.49 -10.37 -15.27
N ASP A 97 -16.69 -9.92 -15.66
CA ASP A 97 -17.29 -8.72 -15.09
C ASP A 97 -18.15 -9.11 -13.89
N ILE A 98 -17.95 -8.51 -12.72
CA ILE A 98 -18.78 -8.72 -11.53
C ILE A 98 -19.68 -7.51 -11.28
N ASP A 99 -20.81 -7.77 -10.62
CA ASP A 99 -21.75 -6.73 -10.14
C ASP A 99 -21.75 -6.74 -8.60
N PRO A 100 -21.02 -5.79 -7.96
CA PRO A 100 -20.93 -5.72 -6.49
C PRO A 100 -22.26 -5.40 -5.80
N ALA A 101 -23.26 -4.90 -6.54
CA ALA A 101 -24.59 -4.65 -6.00
C ALA A 101 -25.43 -5.93 -5.84
N LYS A 102 -25.04 -7.03 -6.52
CA LYS A 102 -25.76 -8.30 -6.55
C LYS A 102 -25.01 -9.46 -5.88
N GLY A 103 -23.77 -9.23 -5.46
CA GLY A 103 -22.91 -10.21 -4.81
C GLY A 103 -21.78 -9.55 -4.05
N LEU A 104 -20.85 -10.35 -3.56
CA LEU A 104 -19.67 -9.84 -2.85
C LEU A 104 -18.79 -9.04 -3.80
N ASP A 105 -18.15 -7.98 -3.28
CA ASP A 105 -17.14 -7.20 -4.00
C ASP A 105 -15.74 -7.73 -3.68
N ILE A 106 -14.77 -7.48 -4.55
CA ILE A 106 -13.33 -7.72 -4.32
C ILE A 106 -12.86 -7.10 -2.99
N THR A 107 -13.40 -5.95 -2.62
CA THR A 107 -13.06 -5.24 -1.39
C THR A 107 -13.70 -5.83 -0.13
N SER A 108 -14.63 -6.78 -0.27
CA SER A 108 -15.39 -7.38 0.83
C SER A 108 -14.73 -8.62 1.43
N PHE A 109 -13.59 -9.08 0.88
CA PHE A 109 -12.94 -10.27 1.40
C PHE A 109 -11.82 -9.92 2.38
N PRO A 110 -11.86 -10.47 3.60
CA PRO A 110 -10.65 -10.64 4.39
C PRO A 110 -9.68 -11.50 3.55
N ILE A 111 -8.38 -11.24 3.67
CA ILE A 111 -7.34 -12.06 3.03
C ILE A 111 -7.68 -13.53 3.24
N ALA A 112 -7.82 -14.30 2.16
CA ALA A 112 -8.34 -15.67 2.23
C ALA A 112 -7.50 -16.50 3.22
N LYS A 113 -8.15 -17.37 4.03
CA LYS A 113 -7.47 -18.23 5.01
C LYS A 113 -6.35 -19.07 4.39
N GLU A 114 -6.50 -19.46 3.13
CA GLU A 114 -5.48 -20.20 2.36
C GLU A 114 -4.25 -19.37 2.04
N THR A 115 -4.42 -18.10 1.72
CA THR A 115 -3.34 -17.12 1.53
C THR A 115 -2.54 -16.93 2.81
N LEU A 116 -3.24 -16.84 3.96
CA LEU A 116 -2.62 -16.76 5.28
C LEU A 116 -1.86 -18.05 5.65
N HIS A 117 -2.37 -19.20 5.21
CA HIS A 117 -1.69 -20.50 5.41
C HIS A 117 -0.40 -20.61 4.58
N MET A 118 -0.39 -20.13 3.32
CA MET A 118 0.81 -20.11 2.49
C MET A 118 1.90 -19.17 3.05
N ILE A 119 1.54 -18.03 3.61
CA ILE A 119 2.47 -17.12 4.29
C ILE A 119 3.13 -17.83 5.49
N GLY A 120 2.42 -18.76 6.16
CA GLY A 120 2.93 -19.53 7.31
C GLY A 120 3.93 -20.64 6.99
N LEU A 121 3.85 -21.27 5.82
CA LEU A 121 4.45 -22.59 5.55
C LEU A 121 5.90 -22.60 5.06
N ARG A 122 6.56 -21.46 4.81
CA ARG A 122 7.92 -21.43 4.22
C ARG A 122 9.03 -20.81 5.05
N THR A 123 8.92 -20.75 6.36
CA THR A 123 10.04 -20.29 7.18
C THR A 123 10.49 -21.36 8.15
N SER A 124 11.69 -21.94 7.89
CA SER A 124 12.48 -22.58 8.94
C SER A 124 12.70 -21.57 10.07
N ALA A 125 12.33 -21.98 11.27
CA ALA A 125 12.42 -21.18 12.48
C ALA A 125 13.88 -20.81 12.81
N GLN A 126 14.29 -19.59 12.45
CA GLN A 126 15.28 -18.88 13.23
C GLN A 126 14.55 -17.75 13.94
N ALA A 127 14.62 -17.78 15.26
CA ALA A 127 13.83 -16.97 16.17
C ALA A 127 14.01 -15.47 15.89
N ALA A 128 12.95 -14.82 15.40
CA ALA A 128 12.80 -13.39 15.63
C ALA A 128 12.69 -13.15 17.15
N PRO A 129 13.28 -12.08 17.69
CA PRO A 129 13.20 -11.79 19.12
C PRO A 129 11.73 -11.69 19.54
N ALA A 130 11.43 -12.10 20.76
CA ALA A 130 10.10 -12.24 21.33
C ALA A 130 9.24 -10.95 21.17
N LEU A 131 8.48 -10.87 20.10
CA LEU A 131 7.55 -9.77 19.73
C LEU A 131 6.16 -9.93 20.41
N HIS A 132 6.00 -10.89 21.35
CA HIS A 132 4.68 -11.45 21.69
C HIS A 132 4.13 -11.09 23.06
N ALA A 133 4.87 -10.35 23.91
CA ALA A 133 4.28 -9.89 25.16
C ALA A 133 3.40 -8.65 24.92
N PRO A 134 2.14 -8.64 25.42
CA PRO A 134 1.29 -7.45 25.31
C PRO A 134 1.97 -6.28 26.03
N ARG A 135 2.15 -5.16 25.32
CA ARG A 135 2.80 -3.97 25.85
C ARG A 135 1.75 -3.02 26.42
N SER A 136 2.10 -2.29 27.49
CA SER A 136 1.19 -1.25 28.00
C SER A 136 1.07 -0.08 27.01
N LEU A 137 -0.08 0.57 26.96
CA LEU A 137 -0.30 1.76 26.13
C LEU A 137 0.71 2.87 26.45
N GLY A 138 1.07 3.05 27.73
CA GLY A 138 2.06 4.05 28.16
C GLY A 138 3.45 3.78 27.56
N THR A 139 3.91 2.53 27.58
CA THR A 139 5.20 2.13 26.98
C THR A 139 5.17 2.36 25.46
N LEU A 140 4.09 1.97 24.79
CA LEU A 140 3.93 2.15 23.35
C LEU A 140 3.93 3.64 22.95
N ASN A 141 3.24 4.48 23.71
CA ASN A 141 3.21 5.93 23.44
C ASN A 141 4.59 6.58 23.63
N GLN A 142 5.34 6.17 24.64
CA GLN A 142 6.73 6.64 24.85
C GLN A 142 7.64 6.22 23.70
N GLU A 143 7.59 4.95 23.29
CA GLU A 143 8.37 4.44 22.15
C GLU A 143 8.03 5.20 20.85
N LEU A 144 6.75 5.42 20.59
CA LEU A 144 6.31 6.12 19.38
C LEU A 144 6.73 7.59 19.39
N THR A 145 6.65 8.28 20.54
CA THR A 145 7.10 9.66 20.68
C THR A 145 8.60 9.78 20.41
N MET A 146 9.42 8.93 21.04
CA MET A 146 10.85 8.86 20.78
C MET A 146 11.17 8.58 19.32
N ALA A 147 10.44 7.64 18.71
CA ALA A 147 10.64 7.30 17.31
C ALA A 147 10.32 8.50 16.39
N ARG A 148 9.22 9.23 16.65
CA ARG A 148 8.85 10.43 15.88
C ARG A 148 9.91 11.52 15.97
N GLU A 149 10.33 11.91 17.17
CA GLU A 149 11.37 12.91 17.37
C GLU A 149 12.68 12.56 16.68
N THR A 150 13.02 11.26 16.69
CA THR A 150 14.23 10.77 16.03
C THR A 150 14.09 10.80 14.51
N CYS A 151 12.93 10.39 13.98
CA CYS A 151 12.65 10.46 12.55
C CYS A 151 12.64 11.90 12.02
N ASP A 152 12.11 12.86 12.78
CA ASP A 152 12.14 14.28 12.40
C ASP A 152 13.58 14.80 12.25
N LYS A 153 14.50 14.37 13.13
CA LYS A 153 15.92 14.68 13.00
C LYS A 153 16.54 14.06 11.76
N LEU A 154 16.24 12.78 11.49
CA LEU A 154 16.71 12.09 10.28
C LEU A 154 16.23 12.77 9.00
N VAL A 155 14.98 13.23 8.96
CA VAL A 155 14.45 13.99 7.82
C VAL A 155 15.29 15.24 7.56
N GLN A 156 15.76 15.94 8.59
CA GLN A 156 16.61 17.13 8.43
C GLN A 156 18.01 16.75 7.91
N SER A 157 18.61 15.65 8.39
CA SER A 157 19.89 15.14 7.86
C SER A 157 19.76 14.79 6.38
N VAL A 158 18.73 14.02 6.02
CA VAL A 158 18.44 13.61 4.62
C VAL A 158 18.19 14.84 3.74
N LYS A 159 17.40 15.80 4.24
CA LYS A 159 17.14 17.06 3.52
C LYS A 159 18.44 17.82 3.20
N THR A 160 19.35 17.89 4.15
CA THR A 160 20.65 18.57 3.95
C THR A 160 21.44 17.90 2.83
N VAL A 161 21.46 16.57 2.78
CA VAL A 161 22.10 15.79 1.71
C VAL A 161 21.49 16.09 0.34
N PHE A 162 20.16 16.04 0.22
CA PHE A 162 19.49 16.27 -1.06
C PHE A 162 19.52 17.75 -1.50
N ASP A 163 19.50 18.69 -0.57
CA ASP A 163 19.71 20.12 -0.87
C ASP A 163 21.11 20.37 -1.44
N GLU A 164 22.15 19.69 -0.92
CA GLU A 164 23.50 19.75 -1.44
C GLU A 164 23.58 19.15 -2.86
N ILE A 165 23.00 17.96 -3.06
CA ILE A 165 22.95 17.31 -4.38
C ILE A 165 22.23 18.20 -5.40
N SER A 166 21.09 18.79 -5.01
CA SER A 166 20.33 19.71 -5.88
C SER A 166 21.11 20.95 -6.29
N LYS A 167 22.00 21.45 -5.41
CA LYS A 167 22.82 22.65 -5.66
C LYS A 167 24.06 22.33 -6.48
N THR A 168 24.68 21.18 -6.23
CA THR A 168 25.99 20.83 -6.81
C THR A 168 25.89 19.91 -8.03
N GLY A 169 24.72 19.23 -8.20
CA GLY A 169 24.54 18.16 -9.19
C GLY A 169 25.31 16.87 -8.87
N ALA A 170 25.93 16.77 -7.67
CA ALA A 170 26.81 15.66 -7.33
C ALA A 170 26.40 14.99 -6.01
N ALA A 171 26.21 13.66 -6.07
CA ALA A 171 25.99 12.83 -4.90
C ALA A 171 27.31 12.48 -4.22
N ARG A 172 27.73 13.25 -3.22
CA ARG A 172 28.99 12.99 -2.52
C ARG A 172 28.85 11.87 -1.50
N PRO A 173 29.74 10.83 -1.52
CA PRO A 173 29.63 9.69 -0.61
C PRO A 173 29.71 10.05 0.88
N GLY A 174 30.55 11.01 1.28
CA GLY A 174 30.76 11.38 2.68
C GLY A 174 29.45 11.74 3.43
N PRO A 175 28.75 12.82 3.05
CA PRO A 175 27.48 13.21 3.70
C PRO A 175 26.39 12.13 3.61
N ILE A 176 26.36 11.37 2.52
CA ILE A 176 25.41 10.28 2.33
C ILE A 176 25.70 9.14 3.32
N ASN A 177 26.98 8.74 3.47
CA ASN A 177 27.38 7.70 4.41
C ASN A 177 27.07 8.09 5.85
N GLU A 178 27.28 9.36 6.24
CA GLU A 178 26.91 9.88 7.56
C GLU A 178 25.40 9.73 7.81
N ALA A 179 24.56 10.19 6.88
CA ALA A 179 23.11 10.06 6.99
C ALA A 179 22.68 8.57 7.07
N VAL A 180 23.25 7.69 6.24
CA VAL A 180 22.97 6.24 6.26
C VAL A 180 23.41 5.61 7.57
N GLN A 181 24.53 6.03 8.17
CA GLN A 181 24.94 5.55 9.49
C GLN A 181 23.95 5.97 10.58
N GLU A 182 23.48 7.22 10.59
CA GLU A 182 22.44 7.69 11.53
C GLU A 182 21.16 6.87 11.39
N ILE A 183 20.67 6.64 10.15
CA ILE A 183 19.49 5.82 9.88
C ILE A 183 19.72 4.38 10.37
N THR A 184 20.91 3.83 10.14
CA THR A 184 21.28 2.47 10.57
C THR A 184 21.23 2.32 12.10
N ILE A 185 21.78 3.29 12.84
CA ILE A 185 21.75 3.29 14.29
C ILE A 185 20.29 3.31 14.78
N VAL A 186 19.48 4.22 14.25
CA VAL A 186 18.08 4.37 14.64
C VAL A 186 17.26 3.11 14.34
N THR A 187 17.37 2.56 13.13
CA THR A 187 16.63 1.36 12.72
C THR A 187 17.01 0.12 13.54
N ARG A 188 18.21 0.09 14.12
CA ARG A 188 18.69 -1.02 14.99
C ARG A 188 18.39 -0.83 16.46
N THR A 189 18.20 0.40 16.91
CA THR A 189 18.00 0.73 18.34
C THR A 189 16.52 0.88 18.70
N LEU A 190 15.71 1.37 17.77
CA LEU A 190 14.29 1.53 17.99
C LEU A 190 13.51 0.26 17.64
N SER A 191 12.34 0.11 18.22
CA SER A 191 11.39 -0.95 17.85
C SER A 191 11.01 -0.82 16.37
N THR A 192 11.05 -1.92 15.64
CA THR A 192 10.62 -2.00 14.23
C THR A 192 9.24 -1.38 14.03
N HIS A 193 8.28 -1.67 14.90
CA HIS A 193 6.92 -1.15 14.78
C HIS A 193 6.83 0.34 15.10
N ALA A 194 7.57 0.84 16.10
CA ALA A 194 7.61 2.26 16.41
C ALA A 194 8.25 3.07 15.27
N THR A 195 9.35 2.57 14.73
CA THR A 195 10.02 3.17 13.56
C THR A 195 9.11 3.18 12.34
N PHE A 196 8.45 2.04 12.04
CA PHE A 196 7.49 1.92 10.95
C PHE A 196 6.33 2.93 11.08
N MET A 197 5.74 3.03 12.29
CA MET A 197 4.63 3.95 12.51
C MET A 197 5.07 5.42 12.54
N ALA A 198 6.27 5.72 13.05
CA ALA A 198 6.81 7.07 12.99
C ALA A 198 7.03 7.52 11.54
N MET A 199 7.50 6.61 10.66
CA MET A 199 7.63 6.87 9.23
C MET A 199 6.27 7.01 8.53
N SER A 200 5.23 6.36 8.99
CA SER A 200 3.89 6.40 8.39
C SER A 200 3.02 7.56 8.92
N TYR A 201 3.35 8.10 10.11
CA TYR A 201 2.53 9.12 10.77
C TYR A 201 2.74 10.51 10.18
N GLY A 202 1.62 11.18 9.87
CA GLY A 202 1.65 12.55 9.34
C GLY A 202 2.09 12.68 7.88
N ARG A 203 2.45 11.60 7.23
CA ARG A 203 2.97 11.60 5.85
C ARG A 203 1.92 11.91 4.80
N HIS A 204 0.64 11.68 5.09
CA HIS A 204 -0.47 12.19 4.27
C HIS A 204 -0.48 13.73 4.17
N LEU A 205 0.22 14.42 5.08
CA LEU A 205 0.34 15.87 5.10
C LEU A 205 1.61 16.38 4.41
N ASP A 206 2.65 15.54 4.28
CA ASP A 206 3.93 15.89 3.65
C ASP A 206 4.53 14.69 2.91
N ALA A 207 4.01 14.42 1.71
CA ALA A 207 4.61 13.48 0.76
C ALA A 207 5.84 14.09 0.07
N SER A 208 6.78 14.65 0.86
CA SER A 208 7.99 15.23 0.30
C SER A 208 8.97 14.15 -0.13
N PHE A 209 9.78 14.47 -1.13
CA PHE A 209 10.86 13.62 -1.63
C PHE A 209 11.79 13.11 -0.50
N ASN A 210 12.13 13.98 0.45
CA ASN A 210 13.03 13.62 1.56
C ASN A 210 12.39 12.59 2.51
N ASN A 211 11.11 12.78 2.82
CA ASN A 211 10.34 11.85 3.66
C ASN A 211 10.16 10.51 2.97
N HIS A 212 9.86 10.52 1.68
CA HIS A 212 9.77 9.32 0.85
C HIS A 212 11.08 8.52 0.87
N SER A 213 12.19 9.15 0.49
CA SER A 213 13.51 8.49 0.45
C SER A 213 13.93 7.93 1.81
N LEU A 214 13.69 8.66 2.91
CA LEU A 214 13.98 8.17 4.26
C LEU A 214 13.14 6.96 4.62
N ALA A 215 11.86 6.96 4.28
CA ALA A 215 10.99 5.84 4.59
C ALA A 215 11.31 4.60 3.77
N VAL A 216 11.53 4.75 2.47
CA VAL A 216 11.96 3.64 1.62
C VAL A 216 13.26 3.03 2.15
N CYS A 217 14.24 3.88 2.52
CA CYS A 217 15.47 3.44 3.16
C CYS A 217 15.21 2.65 4.44
N THR A 218 14.39 3.17 5.34
CA THR A 218 14.06 2.53 6.62
C THR A 218 13.34 1.20 6.44
N LEU A 219 12.34 1.14 5.55
CA LEU A 219 11.59 -0.07 5.25
C LEU A 219 12.47 -1.14 4.60
N ALA A 220 13.33 -0.75 3.66
CA ALA A 220 14.29 -1.66 3.04
C ALA A 220 15.25 -2.25 4.07
N MET A 221 15.76 -1.44 5.01
CA MET A 221 16.60 -1.90 6.10
C MET A 221 15.91 -2.89 7.02
N ILE A 222 14.63 -2.69 7.35
CA ILE A 222 13.83 -3.63 8.14
C ILE A 222 13.78 -5.00 7.44
N ILE A 223 13.55 -5.03 6.13
CA ILE A 223 13.55 -6.27 5.34
C ILE A 223 14.96 -6.88 5.31
N GLY A 224 16.01 -6.08 5.06
CA GLY A 224 17.39 -6.55 5.02
C GLY A 224 17.88 -7.15 6.34
N GLN A 225 17.51 -6.56 7.48
CA GLN A 225 17.79 -7.11 8.82
C GLN A 225 17.10 -8.46 9.03
N ALA A 226 15.84 -8.58 8.62
CA ALA A 226 15.10 -9.84 8.74
C ALA A 226 15.67 -10.95 7.83
N LEU A 227 16.31 -10.58 6.72
CA LEU A 227 17.06 -11.49 5.85
C LEU A 227 18.44 -11.85 6.40
N GLY A 228 18.87 -11.27 7.53
CA GLY A 228 20.16 -11.51 8.15
C GLY A 228 21.34 -10.83 7.45
N TYR A 229 21.11 -9.70 6.77
CA TYR A 229 22.20 -8.95 6.15
C TYR A 229 23.21 -8.49 7.19
N ASP A 230 24.50 -8.66 6.89
CA ASP A 230 25.57 -8.06 7.66
C ASP A 230 25.58 -6.53 7.53
N LEU A 231 26.42 -5.87 8.32
CA LEU A 231 26.47 -4.40 8.34
C LEU A 231 26.87 -3.78 7.00
N MET A 232 27.75 -4.45 6.25
CA MET A 232 28.21 -3.95 4.96
C MET A 232 27.08 -4.04 3.92
N LYS A 233 26.46 -5.21 3.80
CA LYS A 233 25.34 -5.44 2.89
C LYS A 233 24.13 -4.56 3.24
N LEU A 234 23.90 -4.36 4.55
CA LEU A 234 22.83 -3.48 5.02
C LEU A 234 23.11 -2.01 4.69
N HIS A 235 24.38 -1.56 4.80
CA HIS A 235 24.79 -0.21 4.44
C HIS A 235 24.64 0.04 2.94
N GLU A 236 25.05 -0.91 2.10
CA GLU A 236 24.85 -0.82 0.64
C GLU A 236 23.35 -0.75 0.26
N LEU A 237 22.52 -1.60 0.88
CA LEU A 237 21.07 -1.58 0.68
C LEU A 237 20.47 -0.24 1.09
N ALA A 238 20.84 0.26 2.27
CA ALA A 238 20.34 1.54 2.80
C ALA A 238 20.76 2.72 1.91
N THR A 239 22.02 2.73 1.46
CA THR A 239 22.53 3.77 0.53
C THR A 239 21.76 3.72 -0.79
N GLY A 240 21.55 2.52 -1.35
CA GLY A 240 20.77 2.34 -2.58
C GLY A 240 19.32 2.80 -2.40
N ALA A 241 18.69 2.41 -1.30
CA ALA A 241 17.32 2.79 -0.98
C ALA A 241 17.17 4.30 -0.73
N LEU A 242 18.13 4.94 -0.06
CA LEU A 242 18.11 6.39 0.14
C LEU A 242 18.22 7.17 -1.18
N LEU A 243 19.01 6.65 -2.13
CA LEU A 243 19.30 7.30 -3.41
C LEU A 243 18.49 6.74 -4.60
N HIS A 244 17.53 5.82 -4.39
CA HIS A 244 16.84 5.15 -5.49
C HIS A 244 16.23 6.14 -6.49
N ASP A 245 15.67 7.21 -5.99
CA ASP A 245 14.95 8.25 -6.71
C ASP A 245 15.78 9.52 -7.02
N ILE A 246 17.11 9.48 -6.81
CA ILE A 246 17.97 10.66 -7.01
C ILE A 246 17.83 11.26 -8.41
N GLY A 247 17.46 10.47 -9.41
CA GLY A 247 17.21 10.93 -10.77
C GLY A 247 16.05 11.91 -10.89
N LEU A 248 15.07 11.90 -9.97
CA LEU A 248 13.99 12.87 -9.93
C LEU A 248 14.48 14.30 -9.70
N LEU A 249 15.62 14.48 -9.04
CA LEU A 249 16.22 15.81 -8.82
C LEU A 249 16.68 16.47 -10.13
N GLN A 250 16.81 15.71 -11.21
CA GLN A 250 17.16 16.20 -12.55
C GLN A 250 15.90 16.49 -13.40
N LEU A 251 14.71 16.16 -12.91
CA LEU A 251 13.46 16.37 -13.59
C LEU A 251 12.72 17.61 -13.06
N PRO A 252 11.81 18.19 -13.87
CA PRO A 252 10.93 19.26 -13.42
C PRO A 252 10.12 18.85 -12.18
N ARG A 253 10.07 19.69 -11.16
CA ARG A 253 9.45 19.38 -9.86
C ARG A 253 7.98 18.99 -9.95
N HIS A 254 7.24 19.48 -10.95
CA HIS A 254 5.82 19.13 -11.12
C HIS A 254 5.61 17.65 -11.43
N LEU A 255 6.63 16.92 -11.92
CA LEU A 255 6.51 15.50 -12.25
C LEU A 255 6.47 14.58 -11.01
N PHE A 256 7.01 15.00 -9.88
CA PHE A 256 7.01 14.20 -8.66
C PHE A 256 6.35 14.90 -7.45
N ARG A 257 5.81 16.11 -7.65
CA ARG A 257 5.00 16.84 -6.67
C ARG A 257 3.57 17.03 -7.17
N THR A 258 3.01 16.01 -7.78
CA THR A 258 1.66 16.06 -8.32
C THR A 258 0.66 15.36 -7.41
N SER A 259 -0.55 15.89 -7.33
CA SER A 259 -1.70 15.24 -6.69
C SER A 259 -2.57 14.47 -7.69
N THR A 260 -2.19 14.46 -8.96
CA THR A 260 -2.92 13.80 -10.04
C THR A 260 -1.99 12.87 -10.81
N PRO A 261 -2.48 11.71 -11.29
CA PRO A 261 -1.68 10.80 -12.10
C PRO A 261 -1.08 11.50 -13.33
N LEU A 262 0.19 11.23 -13.58
CA LEU A 262 0.87 11.69 -14.78
C LEU A 262 0.35 10.96 -16.04
N SER A 263 0.42 11.59 -17.19
CA SER A 263 0.03 11.02 -18.48
C SER A 263 0.89 11.55 -19.62
N GLY A 264 0.90 10.84 -20.76
CA GLY A 264 1.58 11.27 -21.96
C GLY A 264 3.08 11.51 -21.78
N GLU A 265 3.56 12.67 -22.23
CA GLU A 265 4.97 13.05 -22.19
C GLU A 265 5.52 13.19 -20.77
N ASP A 266 4.70 13.67 -19.84
CA ASP A 266 5.07 13.81 -18.42
C ASP A 266 5.34 12.45 -17.78
N LEU A 267 4.50 11.45 -18.04
CA LEU A 267 4.72 10.08 -17.56
C LEU A 267 5.97 9.46 -18.19
N ALA A 268 6.17 9.66 -19.49
CA ALA A 268 7.37 9.19 -20.17
C ALA A 268 8.64 9.83 -19.60
N ALA A 269 8.61 11.15 -19.34
CA ALA A 269 9.72 11.86 -18.71
C ALA A 269 9.98 11.34 -17.28
N PHE A 270 8.93 11.11 -16.50
CA PHE A 270 9.04 10.53 -15.15
C PHE A 270 9.70 9.14 -15.19
N HIS A 271 9.34 8.28 -16.13
CA HIS A 271 9.92 6.94 -16.27
C HIS A 271 11.42 6.93 -16.62
N HIS A 272 12.04 8.07 -16.92
CA HIS A 272 13.49 8.17 -17.13
C HIS A 272 14.28 8.32 -15.83
N HIS A 273 13.65 8.60 -14.66
CA HIS A 273 14.40 8.85 -13.42
C HIS A 273 15.31 7.67 -12.98
N PRO A 274 14.96 6.37 -13.17
CA PRO A 274 15.87 5.30 -12.77
C PRO A 274 17.19 5.35 -13.55
N ARG A 275 17.11 5.63 -14.85
CA ARG A 275 18.30 5.79 -15.71
C ARG A 275 19.13 7.02 -15.32
N LEU A 276 18.47 8.14 -15.08
CA LEU A 276 19.14 9.38 -14.66
C LEU A 276 19.82 9.18 -13.30
N GLY A 277 19.15 8.51 -12.35
CA GLY A 277 19.71 8.17 -11.05
C GLY A 277 20.94 7.29 -11.16
N ALA A 278 20.88 6.24 -11.97
CA ALA A 278 22.02 5.35 -12.22
C ALA A 278 23.23 6.10 -12.81
N ILE A 279 23.01 7.01 -13.75
CA ILE A 279 24.06 7.86 -14.35
C ILE A 279 24.67 8.79 -13.28
N ALA A 280 23.84 9.43 -12.45
CA ALA A 280 24.30 10.31 -11.39
C ALA A 280 25.17 9.59 -10.35
N ILE A 281 24.82 8.34 -10.01
CA ILE A 281 25.59 7.49 -9.10
C ILE A 281 26.88 7.01 -9.76
N GLU A 282 26.84 6.57 -11.02
CA GLU A 282 28.02 6.09 -11.77
C GLU A 282 29.09 7.17 -11.96
N ALA A 283 28.67 8.43 -12.08
CA ALA A 283 29.60 9.58 -12.15
C ALA A 283 30.45 9.72 -10.86
N GLN A 284 30.00 9.14 -9.75
CA GLN A 284 30.72 9.05 -8.48
C GLN A 284 31.26 7.64 -8.32
N ARG A 285 32.53 7.42 -8.66
CA ARG A 285 33.16 6.08 -8.70
C ARG A 285 33.22 5.34 -7.36
N ASP A 286 32.94 6.01 -6.27
CA ASP A 286 33.08 5.50 -4.90
C ASP A 286 31.85 4.75 -4.39
N PHE A 287 30.74 4.73 -5.14
CA PHE A 287 29.56 3.93 -4.73
C PHE A 287 29.67 2.46 -5.17
N PRO A 288 29.26 1.52 -4.30
CA PRO A 288 29.12 0.12 -4.67
C PRO A 288 28.18 -0.07 -5.88
N GLN A 289 28.42 -1.12 -6.65
CA GLN A 289 27.55 -1.45 -7.79
C GLN A 289 26.10 -1.68 -7.37
N THR A 290 25.86 -2.20 -6.16
CA THR A 290 24.53 -2.39 -5.58
C THR A 290 23.73 -1.10 -5.60
N VAL A 291 24.32 0.04 -5.21
CA VAL A 291 23.64 1.34 -5.15
C VAL A 291 23.18 1.78 -6.55
N ARG A 292 24.06 1.66 -7.56
CA ARG A 292 23.71 1.96 -8.95
C ARG A 292 22.60 1.06 -9.48
N ARG A 293 22.68 -0.26 -9.16
CA ARG A 293 21.65 -1.21 -9.58
C ARG A 293 20.30 -0.89 -8.98
N VAL A 294 20.23 -0.57 -7.69
CA VAL A 294 18.98 -0.18 -7.05
C VAL A 294 18.36 1.03 -7.77
N ALA A 295 19.12 2.09 -8.03
CA ALA A 295 18.60 3.25 -8.75
C ALA A 295 18.10 2.92 -10.16
N ALA A 296 18.77 1.99 -10.86
CA ALA A 296 18.39 1.59 -12.22
C ALA A 296 17.18 0.63 -12.26
N GLU A 297 16.97 -0.17 -11.23
CA GLU A 297 16.16 -1.38 -11.29
C GLU A 297 14.89 -1.32 -10.39
N HIS A 298 14.73 -0.33 -9.48
CA HIS A 298 13.67 -0.33 -8.46
C HIS A 298 12.25 -0.30 -9.02
N HIS A 299 12.06 0.02 -10.29
CA HIS A 299 10.79 -0.10 -11.01
C HIS A 299 10.78 -1.21 -12.10
N ALA A 300 11.84 -2.00 -12.21
CA ALA A 300 11.93 -3.10 -13.17
C ALA A 300 11.25 -4.36 -12.60
N THR A 301 9.95 -4.45 -12.77
CA THR A 301 9.13 -5.52 -12.19
C THR A 301 9.45 -6.91 -12.76
N PRO A 302 9.35 -7.99 -11.95
CA PRO A 302 9.66 -9.36 -12.39
C PRO A 302 8.83 -9.86 -13.57
N ASP A 303 7.60 -9.35 -13.75
CA ASP A 303 6.73 -9.68 -14.88
C ASP A 303 7.11 -8.97 -16.20
N GLY A 304 8.12 -8.09 -16.16
CA GLY A 304 8.61 -7.32 -17.29
C GLY A 304 7.70 -6.19 -17.76
N GLN A 305 6.67 -5.83 -16.97
CA GLN A 305 5.77 -4.72 -17.26
C GLN A 305 6.23 -3.40 -16.64
N GLY A 306 7.35 -3.44 -15.88
CA GLY A 306 7.96 -2.27 -15.26
C GLY A 306 8.80 -1.42 -16.21
N TYR A 307 9.52 -0.47 -15.65
CA TYR A 307 10.43 0.40 -16.39
C TYR A 307 11.77 0.55 -15.65
N PRO A 308 12.86 0.90 -16.35
CA PRO A 308 12.97 1.01 -17.82
C PRO A 308 12.90 -0.36 -18.50
N ALA A 309 12.34 -0.39 -19.72
CA ALA A 309 12.09 -1.65 -20.46
C ALA A 309 13.36 -2.45 -20.82
N GLU A 310 14.52 -1.78 -20.81
CA GLU A 310 15.81 -2.41 -21.07
C GLU A 310 16.31 -3.29 -19.93
N THR A 311 15.74 -3.12 -18.73
CA THR A 311 16.09 -3.93 -17.57
C THR A 311 15.31 -5.24 -17.64
N SER A 312 16.01 -6.36 -17.90
CA SER A 312 15.31 -7.65 -18.00
C SER A 312 14.84 -8.14 -16.64
N ALA A 313 13.60 -8.59 -16.60
CA ALA A 313 12.89 -9.04 -15.39
C ALA A 313 13.64 -10.12 -14.57
N GLY A 314 14.41 -10.99 -15.22
CA GLY A 314 15.16 -12.08 -14.56
C GLY A 314 16.50 -11.68 -13.95
N SER A 315 16.95 -10.43 -14.11
CA SER A 315 18.29 -9.98 -13.70
C SER A 315 18.31 -8.98 -12.55
N THR A 316 17.14 -8.56 -12.05
CA THR A 316 17.05 -7.59 -10.94
C THR A 316 17.71 -8.11 -9.66
N ALA A 317 18.55 -7.27 -9.04
CA ALA A 317 19.22 -7.61 -7.79
C ALA A 317 18.23 -7.83 -6.66
N GLU A 318 18.60 -8.67 -5.68
CA GLU A 318 17.78 -8.83 -4.45
C GLU A 318 17.57 -7.50 -3.74
N ALA A 319 18.60 -6.65 -3.64
CA ALA A 319 18.51 -5.30 -3.08
C ALA A 319 17.48 -4.43 -3.83
N SER A 320 17.46 -4.49 -5.17
CA SER A 320 16.50 -3.75 -6.00
C SER A 320 15.06 -4.24 -5.77
N ARG A 321 14.83 -5.56 -5.61
CA ARG A 321 13.51 -6.12 -5.29
C ARG A 321 13.03 -5.75 -3.88
N ILE A 322 13.95 -5.65 -2.91
CA ILE A 322 13.64 -5.17 -1.56
C ILE A 322 13.19 -3.70 -1.62
N VAL A 323 13.96 -2.85 -2.32
CA VAL A 323 13.64 -1.43 -2.45
C VAL A 323 12.32 -1.23 -3.20
N MET A 324 12.06 -1.99 -4.26
CA MET A 324 10.80 -1.97 -5.01
C MET A 324 9.58 -2.20 -4.11
N ILE A 325 9.66 -3.11 -3.13
CA ILE A 325 8.56 -3.37 -2.18
C ILE A 325 8.40 -2.22 -1.19
N ALA A 326 9.52 -1.70 -0.67
CA ALA A 326 9.53 -0.58 0.28
C ALA A 326 8.98 0.70 -0.37
N ASP A 327 9.42 0.98 -1.58
CA ASP A 327 9.00 2.10 -2.41
C ASP A 327 7.51 2.01 -2.74
N ARG A 328 7.08 0.88 -3.31
CA ARG A 328 5.68 0.67 -3.65
C ARG A 328 4.75 0.79 -2.45
N TYR A 329 5.16 0.28 -1.29
CA TYR A 329 4.37 0.42 -0.07
C TYR A 329 4.22 1.88 0.35
N ASP A 330 5.30 2.65 0.28
CA ASP A 330 5.29 4.06 0.63
C ASP A 330 4.47 4.90 -0.35
N GLU A 331 4.60 4.67 -1.66
CA GLU A 331 3.74 5.28 -2.68
C GLU A 331 2.25 5.05 -2.39
N LEU A 332 1.88 3.81 -2.05
CA LEU A 332 0.49 3.47 -1.74
C LEU A 332 -0.03 4.18 -0.48
N LEU A 333 0.82 4.38 0.53
CA LEU A 333 0.44 5.08 1.77
C LEU A 333 0.31 6.58 1.59
N THR A 334 1.22 7.18 0.83
CA THR A 334 1.39 8.64 0.79
C THR A 334 0.76 9.28 -0.43
N GLY A 335 0.56 8.49 -1.50
CA GLY A 335 0.16 9.02 -2.79
C GLY A 335 1.30 9.67 -3.55
N PHE A 336 2.58 9.41 -3.17
CA PHE A 336 3.75 9.89 -3.91
C PHE A 336 3.63 9.49 -5.39
N GLY A 337 4.07 10.36 -6.30
CA GLY A 337 3.88 10.13 -7.73
C GLY A 337 2.43 10.30 -8.24
N GLY A 338 1.54 10.94 -7.47
CA GLY A 338 0.16 11.23 -7.89
C GLY A 338 -0.84 10.10 -7.69
N LEU A 339 -0.50 9.11 -6.90
CA LEU A 339 -1.41 8.04 -6.51
C LEU A 339 -2.43 8.52 -5.46
N ARG A 340 -3.55 7.81 -5.37
CA ARG A 340 -4.48 8.03 -4.26
C ARG A 340 -3.97 7.30 -3.01
N PRO A 341 -3.75 8.01 -1.88
CA PRO A 341 -3.32 7.37 -0.63
C PRO A 341 -4.28 6.29 -0.17
N LEU A 342 -3.74 5.18 0.33
CA LEU A 342 -4.48 4.07 0.91
C LEU A 342 -4.20 3.93 2.41
N PRO A 343 -5.17 3.47 3.20
CA PRO A 343 -4.89 3.00 4.56
C PRO A 343 -3.88 1.83 4.54
N SER A 344 -3.06 1.70 5.58
CA SER A 344 -1.96 0.71 5.62
C SER A 344 -2.39 -0.72 5.33
N HIS A 345 -3.54 -1.18 5.86
CA HIS A 345 -4.05 -2.52 5.57
C HIS A 345 -4.41 -2.72 4.09
N ALA A 346 -4.96 -1.68 3.43
CA ALA A 346 -5.29 -1.73 2.00
C ALA A 346 -4.02 -1.70 1.15
N ALA A 347 -3.00 -0.92 1.54
CA ALA A 347 -1.69 -0.92 0.90
C ALA A 347 -1.02 -2.30 0.99
N ILE A 348 -1.06 -2.94 2.16
CA ILE A 348 -0.54 -4.32 2.35
C ILE A 348 -1.30 -5.33 1.48
N GLN A 349 -2.64 -5.22 1.41
CA GLN A 349 -3.44 -6.08 0.55
C GLN A 349 -3.06 -5.90 -0.92
N GLN A 350 -2.84 -4.67 -1.37
CA GLN A 350 -2.43 -4.40 -2.75
C GLN A 350 -1.04 -4.92 -3.05
N LEU A 351 -0.05 -4.73 -2.15
CA LEU A 351 1.28 -5.32 -2.30
C LEU A 351 1.22 -6.84 -2.46
N PHE A 352 0.38 -7.50 -1.64
CA PHE A 352 0.22 -8.94 -1.73
C PHE A 352 -0.36 -9.35 -3.09
N GLN A 353 -1.38 -8.65 -3.59
CA GLN A 353 -1.95 -8.89 -4.92
C GLN A 353 -0.90 -8.68 -6.02
N GLU A 354 -0.11 -7.60 -5.94
CA GLU A 354 0.96 -7.34 -6.91
C GLU A 354 2.03 -8.44 -6.88
N GLY A 355 2.32 -9.03 -5.71
CA GLY A 355 3.16 -10.22 -5.56
C GLY A 355 2.55 -11.47 -6.21
N GLU A 356 1.25 -11.73 -6.00
CA GLU A 356 0.54 -12.86 -6.64
C GLU A 356 0.51 -12.73 -8.18
N PHE A 357 0.49 -11.50 -8.71
CA PHE A 357 0.55 -11.22 -10.14
C PHE A 357 1.97 -11.30 -10.71
N GLY A 358 2.99 -11.51 -9.88
CA GLY A 358 4.39 -11.56 -10.31
C GLY A 358 5.00 -10.18 -10.60
N ARG A 359 4.36 -9.08 -10.19
CA ARG A 359 4.92 -7.72 -10.27
C ARG A 359 5.95 -7.45 -9.20
N LEU A 360 5.79 -8.07 -8.03
CA LEU A 360 6.70 -8.01 -6.91
C LEU A 360 7.18 -9.43 -6.55
N ASP A 361 8.31 -9.53 -5.85
CA ASP A 361 8.78 -10.80 -5.29
C ASP A 361 7.87 -11.22 -4.14
N LEU A 362 7.00 -12.21 -4.37
CA LEU A 362 6.02 -12.68 -3.39
C LEU A 362 6.65 -13.18 -2.09
N GLY A 363 7.87 -13.74 -2.15
CA GLY A 363 8.61 -14.19 -0.97
C GLY A 363 8.99 -13.02 -0.06
N LEU A 364 9.53 -11.95 -0.66
CA LEU A 364 9.89 -10.72 0.04
C LEU A 364 8.64 -9.96 0.53
N VAL A 365 7.58 -9.89 -0.27
CA VAL A 365 6.28 -9.32 0.15
C VAL A 365 5.74 -10.07 1.36
N SER A 366 5.76 -11.40 1.35
CA SER A 366 5.31 -12.23 2.46
C SER A 366 6.13 -12.00 3.72
N LEU A 367 7.46 -11.83 3.59
CA LEU A 367 8.34 -11.45 4.69
C LEU A 367 7.97 -10.08 5.25
N PHE A 368 7.79 -9.08 4.38
CA PHE A 368 7.41 -7.73 4.78
C PHE A 368 6.09 -7.73 5.56
N ILE A 369 5.06 -8.44 5.09
CA ILE A 369 3.76 -8.55 5.78
C ILE A 369 3.92 -9.21 7.16
N LYS A 370 4.81 -10.19 7.31
CA LYS A 370 5.10 -10.80 8.62
C LYS A 370 5.75 -9.82 9.59
N LEU A 371 6.60 -8.92 9.09
CA LEU A 371 7.32 -7.95 9.92
C LEU A 371 6.41 -6.82 10.40
N VAL A 372 5.51 -6.33 9.57
CA VAL A 372 4.68 -5.16 9.88
C VAL A 372 3.26 -5.54 10.33
N GLY A 373 2.77 -6.73 9.98
CA GLY A 373 1.40 -7.17 10.22
C GLY A 373 0.43 -6.67 9.14
N ILE A 374 -0.71 -7.33 9.01
CA ILE A 374 -1.81 -6.86 8.14
C ILE A 374 -2.41 -5.58 8.70
N TYR A 375 -2.53 -5.53 10.01
CA TYR A 375 -2.89 -4.36 10.79
C TYR A 375 -1.68 -3.99 11.63
N PRO A 376 -0.90 -2.98 11.25
CA PRO A 376 0.31 -2.61 11.98
C PRO A 376 0.04 -2.23 13.44
N VAL A 377 0.99 -2.52 14.33
CA VAL A 377 0.97 -2.02 15.72
C VAL A 377 0.83 -0.50 15.70
N TYR A 378 0.12 0.06 16.65
CA TYR A 378 -0.34 1.46 16.76
C TYR A 378 -1.51 1.84 15.83
N SER A 379 -1.98 0.95 14.95
CA SER A 379 -3.21 1.22 14.20
C SER A 379 -4.40 1.29 15.16
N PHE A 380 -5.26 2.30 14.97
CA PHE A 380 -6.50 2.43 15.73
C PHE A 380 -7.64 1.78 14.96
N VAL A 381 -8.38 0.90 15.60
CA VAL A 381 -9.37 0.05 14.95
C VAL A 381 -10.73 0.10 15.66
N GLU A 382 -11.79 -0.09 14.88
CA GLU A 382 -13.14 -0.37 15.39
C GLU A 382 -13.46 -1.85 15.14
N LEU A 383 -13.95 -2.51 16.16
CA LEU A 383 -14.38 -3.89 16.12
C LEU A 383 -15.84 -4.02 15.69
N ASN A 384 -16.26 -5.21 15.29
CA ASN A 384 -17.66 -5.54 14.97
C ASN A 384 -18.61 -5.30 16.16
N THR A 385 -18.09 -5.32 17.39
CA THR A 385 -18.79 -4.97 18.63
C THR A 385 -18.95 -3.48 18.87
N LYS A 386 -18.42 -2.62 17.97
CA LYS A 386 -18.35 -1.16 18.09
C LYS A 386 -17.35 -0.65 19.14
N GLU A 387 -16.71 -1.53 19.87
CA GLU A 387 -15.57 -1.17 20.70
C GLU A 387 -14.42 -0.65 19.82
N ARG A 388 -13.63 0.28 20.35
CA ARG A 388 -12.48 0.85 19.63
C ARG A 388 -11.22 0.74 20.47
N GLY A 389 -10.10 0.52 19.80
CA GLY A 389 -8.82 0.37 20.49
C GLY A 389 -7.62 0.42 19.55
N MET A 390 -6.45 0.32 20.16
CA MET A 390 -5.16 0.34 19.48
C MET A 390 -4.60 -1.08 19.38
N ILE A 391 -4.06 -1.43 18.23
CA ILE A 391 -3.29 -2.67 18.05
C ILE A 391 -1.98 -2.53 18.80
N THR A 392 -1.76 -3.42 19.76
CA THR A 392 -0.59 -3.38 20.64
C THR A 392 0.44 -4.47 20.33
N SER A 393 0.01 -5.53 19.62
CA SER A 393 0.91 -6.57 19.15
C SER A 393 0.31 -7.30 17.95
N ILE A 394 1.15 -7.83 17.08
CA ILE A 394 0.74 -8.74 16.00
C ILE A 394 0.88 -10.18 16.45
N ASN A 395 0.03 -11.06 15.89
CA ASN A 395 0.15 -12.50 16.07
C ASN A 395 0.75 -13.12 14.80
N PRO A 396 2.00 -13.59 14.80
CA PRO A 396 2.64 -14.12 13.58
C PRO A 396 1.97 -15.36 13.01
N ALA A 397 1.24 -16.12 13.82
CA ALA A 397 0.49 -17.29 13.36
C ALA A 397 -0.84 -16.90 12.70
N THR A 398 -1.42 -15.77 13.12
CA THR A 398 -2.73 -15.29 12.66
C THR A 398 -2.70 -13.77 12.48
N LEU A 399 -1.99 -13.30 11.45
CA LEU A 399 -1.73 -11.87 11.19
C LEU A 399 -2.99 -10.99 11.11
N HIS A 400 -4.16 -11.59 10.81
CA HIS A 400 -5.45 -10.91 10.75
C HIS A 400 -6.16 -10.83 12.11
N GLN A 401 -5.61 -11.46 13.16
CA GLN A 401 -6.14 -11.50 14.53
C GLN A 401 -5.09 -10.98 15.52
N PRO A 402 -4.79 -9.67 15.47
CA PRO A 402 -3.80 -9.07 16.37
C PRO A 402 -4.32 -8.96 17.81
N ILE A 403 -3.44 -8.53 18.70
CA ILE A 403 -3.80 -8.15 20.06
C ILE A 403 -4.18 -6.67 20.07
N VAL A 404 -5.35 -6.36 20.63
CA VAL A 404 -5.94 -5.01 20.67
C VAL A 404 -6.15 -4.59 22.13
N THR A 405 -5.65 -3.42 22.51
CA THR A 405 -6.03 -2.80 23.78
C THR A 405 -7.19 -1.84 23.51
N LEU A 406 -8.36 -2.14 24.10
CA LEU A 406 -9.59 -1.39 23.90
C LEU A 406 -9.54 -0.11 24.72
N THR A 407 -9.73 1.05 24.07
CA THR A 407 -9.74 2.37 24.73
C THR A 407 -11.15 2.92 24.89
N TYR A 408 -12.09 2.49 24.03
CA TYR A 408 -13.49 2.88 24.10
C TYR A 408 -14.41 1.67 24.04
N ASP A 409 -15.49 1.71 24.82
CA ASP A 409 -16.54 0.71 24.83
C ASP A 409 -17.47 0.80 23.59
N GLU A 410 -18.46 -0.07 23.51
CA GLU A 410 -19.48 -0.11 22.45
C GLU A 410 -20.33 1.16 22.32
N ARG A 411 -20.38 1.97 23.39
CA ARG A 411 -21.11 3.24 23.46
C ARG A 411 -20.22 4.45 23.19
N GLY A 412 -18.91 4.22 22.92
CA GLY A 412 -17.93 5.27 22.71
C GLY A 412 -17.43 5.93 23.99
N SER A 413 -17.70 5.35 25.18
CA SER A 413 -17.16 5.84 26.45
C SER A 413 -15.76 5.30 26.68
N PRO A 414 -14.82 6.12 27.19
CA PRO A 414 -13.45 5.65 27.43
C PRO A 414 -13.41 4.63 28.59
N TYR A 415 -12.64 3.56 28.41
CA TYR A 415 -12.36 2.62 29.50
C TYR A 415 -11.41 3.26 30.51
N ARG A 416 -11.75 3.20 31.80
CA ARG A 416 -10.84 3.61 32.90
C ARG A 416 -9.61 2.71 32.97
N ASN A 417 -9.80 1.42 32.76
CA ASN A 417 -8.75 0.42 32.69
C ASN A 417 -8.90 -0.31 31.36
N PRO A 418 -8.18 0.12 30.31
CA PRO A 418 -8.28 -0.45 28.96
C PRO A 418 -8.00 -1.95 28.94
N PRO A 419 -8.98 -2.83 28.64
CA PRO A 419 -8.74 -4.25 28.56
C PRO A 419 -7.97 -4.60 27.28
N THR A 420 -7.11 -5.61 27.37
CA THR A 420 -6.39 -6.15 26.21
C THR A 420 -7.04 -7.45 25.76
N VAL A 421 -7.34 -7.54 24.49
CA VAL A 421 -8.02 -8.68 23.85
C VAL A 421 -7.11 -9.25 22.78
N ASP A 422 -6.81 -10.54 22.86
CA ASP A 422 -6.20 -11.30 21.78
C ASP A 422 -7.30 -11.82 20.86
N LEU A 423 -7.33 -11.29 19.62
CA LEU A 423 -8.36 -11.68 18.66
C LEU A 423 -8.19 -13.10 18.12
N SER A 424 -7.07 -13.75 18.38
CA SER A 424 -6.80 -15.14 17.99
C SER A 424 -7.30 -16.18 19.02
N ILE A 425 -7.55 -15.75 20.26
CA ILE A 425 -7.93 -16.62 21.38
C ILE A 425 -9.24 -16.11 21.96
N GLN A 426 -10.36 -16.54 21.40
CA GLN A 426 -11.69 -16.11 21.85
C GLN A 426 -12.61 -17.32 22.02
N ASP A 427 -12.85 -17.68 23.28
CA ASP A 427 -13.64 -18.86 23.62
C ASP A 427 -15.12 -18.55 23.88
N GLN A 428 -15.48 -17.27 24.03
CA GLN A 428 -16.85 -16.86 24.39
C GLN A 428 -17.35 -15.67 23.55
N PRO A 429 -18.65 -15.64 23.20
CA PRO A 429 -19.30 -14.49 22.56
C PRO A 429 -19.26 -13.23 23.45
N PRO A 430 -19.24 -12.04 22.87
CA PRO A 430 -19.20 -11.79 21.43
C PRO A 430 -17.81 -12.02 20.85
N LEU A 431 -17.73 -12.80 19.75
CA LEU A 431 -16.48 -12.96 19.03
C LEU A 431 -16.15 -11.62 18.32
N ARG A 432 -15.00 -11.07 18.66
CA ARG A 432 -14.52 -9.79 18.13
C ARG A 432 -13.72 -9.97 16.85
N SER A 433 -13.92 -9.07 15.91
CA SER A 433 -13.11 -8.98 14.68
C SER A 433 -12.95 -7.51 14.31
N ILE A 434 -11.88 -7.16 13.60
CA ILE A 434 -11.68 -5.81 13.10
C ILE A 434 -12.68 -5.56 11.97
N GLU A 435 -13.52 -4.52 12.14
CA GLU A 435 -14.48 -4.07 11.14
C GLU A 435 -13.84 -3.02 10.22
N ARG A 436 -13.09 -2.08 10.81
CA ARG A 436 -12.37 -1.04 10.05
C ARG A 436 -11.19 -0.48 10.82
N VAL A 437 -10.23 0.07 10.07
CA VAL A 437 -9.18 0.93 10.62
C VAL A 437 -9.71 2.35 10.69
N VAL A 438 -9.57 3.00 11.85
CA VAL A 438 -9.99 4.38 12.08
C VAL A 438 -8.82 5.29 11.70
N THR A 439 -9.03 6.16 10.71
CA THR A 439 -8.04 7.16 10.30
C THR A 439 -8.20 8.45 11.10
N SER A 440 -7.11 9.21 11.25
CA SER A 440 -7.06 10.44 12.07
C SER A 440 -7.98 11.58 11.61
N GLU A 441 -8.61 11.47 10.46
CA GLU A 441 -9.58 12.46 9.98
C GLU A 441 -10.83 12.59 10.87
N SER A 442 -11.13 11.58 11.69
CA SER A 442 -12.26 11.61 12.64
C SER A 442 -11.97 12.33 13.96
N GLY A 443 -10.81 12.96 14.13
CA GLY A 443 -10.47 13.76 15.34
C GLY A 443 -10.28 12.97 16.64
N GLU A 444 -10.57 11.67 16.64
CA GLU A 444 -10.64 10.84 17.84
C GLU A 444 -9.29 10.15 18.21
N ALA A 445 -8.38 9.99 17.24
CA ALA A 445 -7.09 9.37 17.49
C ALA A 445 -6.13 10.24 18.34
N ASN A 446 -6.36 11.56 18.38
CA ASN A 446 -5.53 12.49 19.16
C ASN A 446 -5.83 12.46 20.66
N HIS A 447 -7.00 11.97 21.10
CA HIS A 447 -7.35 11.89 22.53
C HIS A 447 -6.88 10.61 23.23
N ALA A 448 -6.49 9.57 22.47
CA ALA A 448 -5.95 8.33 23.04
C ALA A 448 -4.44 8.43 23.36
N ALA A 449 -3.77 9.52 22.94
CA ALA A 449 -2.33 9.77 23.11
C ALA A 449 -2.00 10.87 24.13
N ALA A 450 -3.02 11.43 24.82
CA ALA A 450 -2.84 12.44 25.87
C ALA A 450 -2.91 11.84 27.29
#